data_475f2ec4fdbef8d93ff58d0cf6e82d49
#
_entry.id   475f2ec4fdbef8d93ff58d0cf6e82d49
#
_cell.length_a   1.000
_cell.length_b   1.000
_cell.length_c   1.000
_cell.angle_alpha   90.00
_cell.angle_beta   90.00
_cell.angle_gamma   90.00
#
_symmetry.space_group_name_H-M   'P 1'
#
loop_
_entity.id
_entity.type
_entity.pdbx_description
1 polymer ?
#
loop_
_entity_poly.entity_id
_entity_poly.type
_entity_poly.pdbx_seq_one_letter_code
_entity_poly.pdbx_strand_id
1 'polypeptide(L)'
;MVDNEDNVIDELLKEISGLISEYPKAIERRAAVIQASGKDPELVEKLVKAADTMRDSGNLYLTWAKHYAALAEGNTDASSDEDETEDFDV
;
A
#
# COMPACT_ATOMS: atom_id res chain seq x y z
N MET A 1 -17.83 -22.16 0.15
CA MET A 1 -18.75 -21.17 0.00
C MET A 1 -18.25 -19.89 -0.55
N VAL A 2 -19.15 -19.24 -1.23
CA VAL A 2 -18.83 -17.98 -1.87
C VAL A 2 -18.39 -16.95 -0.83
N ASP A 3 -19.03 -16.98 0.31
CA ASP A 3 -18.73 -16.02 1.36
C ASP A 3 -17.29 -16.10 1.80
N ASN A 4 -16.75 -17.31 1.80
CA ASN A 4 -15.37 -17.49 2.26
C ASN A 4 -14.40 -16.79 1.33
N GLU A 5 -14.67 -16.84 0.04
CA GLU A 5 -13.77 -16.20 -0.90
C GLU A 5 -13.81 -14.69 -0.74
N ASP A 6 -15.00 -14.15 -0.52
CA ASP A 6 -15.12 -12.71 -0.33
C ASP A 6 -14.37 -12.31 0.94
N ASN A 7 -14.47 -13.13 1.98
CA ASN A 7 -13.78 -12.82 3.22
C ASN A 7 -12.28 -12.86 3.05
N VAL A 8 -11.79 -13.78 2.22
CA VAL A 8 -10.35 -13.90 2.02
C VAL A 8 -9.81 -12.61 1.41
N ILE A 9 -10.50 -12.07 0.42
CA ILE A 9 -10.04 -10.84 -0.23
C ILE A 9 -10.05 -9.69 0.77
N ASP A 10 -11.11 -9.56 1.55
CA ASP A 10 -11.17 -8.51 2.57
C ASP A 10 -10.09 -8.68 3.61
N GLU A 11 -9.87 -9.91 4.05
CA GLU A 11 -8.86 -10.16 5.04
C GLU A 11 -7.49 -9.80 4.53
N LEU A 12 -7.19 -10.19 3.30
CA LEU A 12 -5.90 -9.87 2.72
C LEU A 12 -5.75 -8.37 2.53
N LEU A 13 -6.82 -7.71 2.16
CA LEU A 13 -6.76 -6.27 1.99
C LEU A 13 -6.43 -5.58 3.31
N LYS A 14 -7.02 -6.04 4.39
CA LYS A 14 -6.71 -5.49 5.70
C LYS A 14 -5.26 -5.72 6.06
N GLU A 15 -4.76 -6.92 5.79
CA GLU A 15 -3.38 -7.24 6.11
C GLU A 15 -2.43 -6.40 5.28
N ILE A 16 -2.73 -6.25 3.99
CA ILE A 16 -1.90 -5.43 3.14
C ILE A 16 -1.92 -3.98 3.62
N SER A 17 -3.09 -3.47 3.99
CA SER A 17 -3.18 -2.11 4.51
C SER A 17 -2.29 -1.93 5.72
N GLY A 18 -2.33 -2.89 6.63
CA GLY A 18 -1.51 -2.83 7.82
C GLY A 18 -0.04 -2.84 7.49
N LEU A 19 0.36 -3.73 6.60
CA LEU A 19 1.77 -3.84 6.23
C LEU A 19 2.25 -2.60 5.49
N ILE A 20 1.43 -2.07 4.61
CA ILE A 20 1.79 -0.87 3.87
C ILE A 20 1.95 0.31 4.82
N SER A 21 1.15 0.35 5.86
CA SER A 21 1.26 1.42 6.85
C SER A 21 2.48 1.23 7.75
N GLU A 22 2.75 0.00 8.16
CA GLU A 22 3.80 -0.28 9.13
C GLU A 22 5.19 -0.30 8.52
N TYR A 23 5.31 -0.71 7.28
CA TYR A 23 6.62 -0.86 6.68
C TYR A 23 7.38 0.46 6.59
N PRO A 24 6.78 1.54 6.09
CA PRO A 24 7.49 2.82 6.08
C PRO A 24 7.85 3.29 7.48
N LYS A 25 6.99 3.02 8.46
CA LYS A 25 7.30 3.39 9.83
C LYS A 25 8.51 2.64 10.35
N ALA A 26 8.63 1.38 9.98
CA ALA A 26 9.79 0.59 10.39
C ALA A 26 11.06 1.16 9.78
N ILE A 27 10.99 1.58 8.52
CA ILE A 27 12.14 2.20 7.88
C ILE A 27 12.51 3.49 8.60
N GLU A 28 11.53 4.29 8.98
CA GLU A 28 11.79 5.52 9.69
C GLU A 28 12.40 5.25 11.05
N ARG A 29 11.93 4.22 11.73
CA ARG A 29 12.51 3.87 13.03
C ARG A 29 13.97 3.44 12.86
N ARG A 30 14.26 2.70 11.80
CA ARG A 30 15.63 2.29 11.56
C ARG A 30 16.50 3.50 11.25
N ALA A 31 15.98 4.44 10.48
CA ALA A 31 16.71 5.66 10.18
C ALA A 31 17.02 6.42 11.45
N ALA A 32 16.08 6.48 12.39
CA ALA A 32 16.28 7.18 13.63
C ALA A 32 17.40 6.53 14.45
N VAL A 33 17.45 5.21 14.45
CA VAL A 33 18.51 4.51 15.17
C VAL A 33 19.87 4.82 14.57
N ILE A 34 19.96 4.81 13.26
CA ILE A 34 21.23 5.11 12.60
C ILE A 34 21.62 6.56 12.84
N GLN A 35 20.65 7.45 12.79
CA GLN A 35 20.92 8.86 13.04
C GLN A 35 21.45 9.09 14.45
N ALA A 36 20.89 8.38 15.41
CA ALA A 36 21.33 8.52 16.79
C ALA A 36 22.77 8.06 16.96
N SER A 37 23.24 7.16 16.12
CA SER A 37 24.61 6.70 16.20
C SER A 37 25.58 7.69 15.60
N GLY A 38 25.11 8.67 14.86
CA GLY A 38 25.95 9.66 14.24
C GLY A 38 26.68 9.18 13.02
N LYS A 39 26.29 8.04 12.48
CA LYS A 39 26.96 7.48 11.31
C LYS A 39 26.03 7.57 10.10
N ASP A 40 26.66 7.61 8.95
CA ASP A 40 25.95 7.47 7.68
C ASP A 40 24.78 8.43 7.52
N PRO A 41 25.04 9.75 7.58
CA PRO A 41 23.92 10.67 7.39
C PRO A 41 23.27 10.53 6.01
N GLU A 42 24.04 10.14 5.02
CA GLU A 42 23.44 9.93 3.69
C GLU A 42 22.46 8.78 3.69
N LEU A 43 22.80 7.72 4.41
CA LEU A 43 21.91 6.59 4.49
C LEU A 43 20.63 6.97 5.21
N VAL A 44 20.74 7.76 6.28
CA VAL A 44 19.57 8.23 7.00
C VAL A 44 18.66 8.99 6.05
N GLU A 45 19.22 9.88 5.27
CA GLU A 45 18.42 10.67 4.34
C GLU A 45 17.74 9.80 3.31
N LYS A 46 18.48 8.81 2.80
CA LYS A 46 17.89 7.91 1.82
C LYS A 46 16.75 7.09 2.41
N LEU A 47 16.90 6.66 3.65
CA LEU A 47 15.85 5.87 4.29
C LEU A 47 14.61 6.69 4.55
N VAL A 48 14.78 7.96 4.94
CA VAL A 48 13.62 8.81 5.15
C VAL A 48 12.89 9.04 3.84
N LYS A 49 13.61 9.30 2.78
CA LYS A 49 12.99 9.47 1.47
C LYS A 49 12.32 8.17 1.01
N ALA A 50 12.96 7.04 1.30
CA ALA A 50 12.38 5.77 0.93
C ALA A 50 11.05 5.56 1.64
N ALA A 51 10.97 5.94 2.91
CA ALA A 51 9.72 5.79 3.64
C ALA A 51 8.62 6.63 3.02
N ASP A 52 8.96 7.86 2.62
CA ASP A 52 7.95 8.71 1.96
C ASP A 52 7.50 8.10 0.64
N THR A 53 8.45 7.62 -0.15
CA THR A 53 8.12 7.00 -1.42
C THR A 53 7.24 5.78 -1.23
N MET A 54 7.58 4.96 -0.24
CA MET A 54 6.80 3.75 0.03
C MET A 54 5.41 4.11 0.48
N ARG A 55 5.29 5.17 1.27
CA ARG A 55 3.98 5.60 1.74
C ARG A 55 3.09 6.03 0.57
N ASP A 56 3.65 6.81 -0.34
CA ASP A 56 2.89 7.27 -1.50
C ASP A 56 2.51 6.11 -2.40
N SER A 57 3.47 5.24 -2.66
CA SER A 57 3.22 4.09 -3.53
C SER A 57 2.21 3.15 -2.89
N GLY A 58 2.32 2.98 -1.57
CA GLY A 58 1.39 2.12 -0.86
C GLY A 58 -0.02 2.65 -0.89
N ASN A 59 -0.17 3.96 -0.75
CA ASN A 59 -1.51 4.55 -0.83
C ASN A 59 -2.10 4.35 -2.21
N LEU A 60 -1.29 4.49 -3.23
CA LEU A 60 -1.76 4.25 -4.58
C LEU A 60 -2.15 2.80 -4.77
N TYR A 61 -1.31 1.90 -4.29
CA TYR A 61 -1.61 0.48 -4.34
C TYR A 61 -2.94 0.18 -3.67
N LEU A 62 -3.14 0.75 -2.48
CA LEU A 62 -4.37 0.49 -1.73
C LEU A 62 -5.60 1.01 -2.45
N THR A 63 -5.46 2.16 -3.11
CA THR A 63 -6.58 2.70 -3.87
C THR A 63 -7.05 1.69 -4.90
N TRP A 64 -6.12 1.12 -5.64
CA TRP A 64 -6.47 0.14 -6.66
C TRP A 64 -6.89 -1.18 -6.06
N ALA A 65 -6.25 -1.58 -4.96
CA ALA A 65 -6.62 -2.83 -4.32
C ALA A 65 -8.06 -2.78 -3.82
N LYS A 66 -8.46 -1.66 -3.25
CA LYS A 66 -9.83 -1.52 -2.79
C LYS A 66 -10.81 -1.54 -3.96
N HIS A 67 -10.42 -0.91 -5.04
CA HIS A 67 -11.26 -0.91 -6.23
C HIS A 67 -11.50 -2.33 -6.73
N TYR A 68 -10.45 -3.11 -6.82
CA TYR A 68 -10.59 -4.47 -7.33
C TYR A 68 -11.22 -5.39 -6.32
N ALA A 69 -11.06 -5.11 -5.04
CA ALA A 69 -11.76 -5.89 -4.04
C ALA A 69 -13.27 -5.71 -4.18
N ALA A 70 -13.69 -4.49 -4.45
CA ALA A 70 -15.11 -4.22 -4.66
C ALA A 70 -15.62 -4.95 -5.90
N LEU A 71 -14.83 -4.96 -6.96
CA LEU A 71 -15.21 -5.69 -8.17
C LEU A 71 -15.33 -7.17 -7.88
N ALA A 72 -14.39 -7.71 -7.11
CA ALA A 72 -14.40 -9.12 -6.79
C ALA A 72 -15.65 -9.50 -6.00
N GLU A 73 -16.18 -8.55 -5.25
CA GLU A 73 -17.39 -8.80 -4.48
C GLU A 73 -18.66 -8.62 -5.30
N GLY A 74 -18.50 -8.27 -6.56
CA GLY A 74 -19.67 -8.09 -7.41
C GLY A 74 -20.25 -6.70 -7.40
N ASN A 75 -19.50 -5.74 -6.92
CA ASN A 75 -19.95 -4.36 -6.88
C ASN A 75 -19.86 -3.76 -8.29
N THR A 76 -20.99 -3.70 -8.97
CA THR A 76 -21.00 -3.24 -10.36
C THR A 76 -20.73 -1.74 -10.47
N ASP A 77 -20.92 -1.02 -9.41
CA ASP A 77 -20.57 0.41 -9.45
C ASP A 77 -19.10 0.60 -9.74
N ALA A 78 -18.27 -0.29 -9.18
CA ALA A 78 -16.84 -0.20 -9.42
C ALA A 78 -16.53 -0.48 -10.88
N SER A 79 -17.32 -1.31 -11.54
CA SER A 79 -17.02 -1.65 -12.93
C SER A 79 -17.27 -0.48 -13.86
N SER A 80 -18.05 0.49 -13.43
CA SER A 80 -18.28 1.65 -14.28
C SER A 80 -17.01 2.50 -14.42
N ASP A 81 -16.02 2.21 -13.64
CA ASP A 81 -14.75 2.91 -13.71
C ASP A 81 -13.76 2.26 -14.64
N GLU A 82 -14.21 1.36 -15.45
CA GLU A 82 -13.33 0.68 -16.38
C GLU A 82 -12.62 1.65 -17.30
N ASP A 83 -13.24 2.75 -17.58
CA ASP A 83 -12.61 3.75 -18.41
C ASP A 83 -11.29 4.17 -17.80
N GLU A 84 -11.27 4.32 -16.49
CA GLU A 84 -10.05 4.68 -15.81
C GLU A 84 -9.01 3.59 -15.95
N THR A 85 -9.47 2.36 -15.93
CA THR A 85 -8.56 1.25 -16.09
C THR A 85 -7.87 1.32 -17.44
N GLU A 86 -8.60 1.70 -18.46
CA GLU A 86 -8.01 1.83 -19.77
C GLU A 86 -6.94 2.90 -19.77
N ASP A 87 -7.24 4.01 -19.15
CA ASP A 87 -6.25 5.08 -19.05
C ASP A 87 -5.01 4.59 -18.36
N PHE A 88 -5.23 3.79 -17.32
CA PHE A 88 -4.13 3.29 -16.55
C PHE A 88 -3.21 2.40 -17.39
N ASP A 89 -3.79 1.64 -18.28
CA ASP A 89 -3.02 0.76 -19.13
C ASP A 89 -2.15 1.52 -20.10
N VAL A 90 -2.60 2.69 -20.48
CA VAL A 90 -1.82 3.49 -21.40
C VAL A 90 -0.61 4.05 -20.70
#